data_2596410011daaa5d44488d2d19c5efb2
#
_entry.id   2596410011daaa5d44488d2d19c5efb2
#
_cell.length_a   1.000
_cell.length_b   1.000
_cell.length_c   1.000
_cell.angle_alpha   90.00
_cell.angle_beta   90.00
_cell.angle_gamma   90.00
#
_symmetry.space_group_name_H-M   'P 1'
#
loop_
_entity.id
_entity.type
_entity.pdbx_description
1 polymer ?
#
loop_
_entity_poly.entity_id
_entity_poly.type
_entity_poly.pdbx_seq_one_letter_code
_entity_poly.pdbx_strand_id
1 'polypeptide(L)'
;KRLKLFKMSLDWQILEETKKKWYRKGLWRGLLISIVLATAIYLFSNFTNFSSNFSHIARININGIIFDNSEIVEIIDNFAKNENVKSVLVKINSPGGTVVGSESLYVAINSLSQKKPVISLMGEIATSGGYIVALASNYILARQNTLTGSIGVIVENQNFSELSEKIGVRTDTTKSGKIKGGQNPLSPLEPIVKINNQKLVNYSFDWFISIIKKNRNINQSVLELVSDGRTLTGGMALDLGLIDGIGTEKEALKYLEKNYPDFKGLPIIDIETPSKKFFLNEIINRISIDSLKFVPEYTNSLKLLSLVR
;
A
#
# COMPACT_ATOMS: atom_id res chain seq x y z
N LYS A 1 8.90 61.55 -58.45
CA LYS A 1 8.01 61.12 -57.33
C LYS A 1 7.29 59.78 -57.61
N ARG A 2 6.74 59.53 -58.79
CA ARG A 2 6.01 58.28 -59.17
C ARG A 2 6.90 56.99 -59.10
N LEU A 3 8.15 57.07 -59.53
CA LEU A 3 9.09 55.90 -59.46
C LEU A 3 9.43 55.48 -58.03
N LYS A 4 9.53 56.41 -57.08
CA LYS A 4 9.79 56.12 -55.68
C LYS A 4 8.60 55.43 -55.01
N LEU A 5 7.39 55.78 -55.30
CA LEU A 5 6.14 55.21 -54.85
C LEU A 5 5.96 53.77 -55.39
N PHE A 6 6.29 53.53 -56.65
CA PHE A 6 6.22 52.20 -57.28
C PHE A 6 7.23 51.23 -56.70
N LYS A 7 8.47 51.66 -56.40
CA LYS A 7 9.50 50.85 -55.78
C LYS A 7 9.12 50.49 -54.33
N MET A 8 8.50 51.40 -53.54
CA MET A 8 8.04 51.18 -52.20
C MET A 8 6.87 50.19 -52.14
N SER A 9 5.98 50.12 -53.11
CA SER A 9 4.89 49.15 -53.21
C SER A 9 5.39 47.75 -53.55
N LEU A 10 6.44 47.65 -54.37
CA LEU A 10 7.06 46.37 -54.73
C LEU A 10 7.82 45.75 -53.52
N ASP A 11 8.53 46.57 -52.77
CA ASP A 11 9.23 46.14 -51.56
C ASP A 11 8.25 45.65 -50.47
N TRP A 12 7.08 46.28 -50.34
CA TRP A 12 6.02 45.82 -49.45
C TRP A 12 5.43 44.46 -49.88
N GLN A 13 5.21 44.22 -51.16
CA GLN A 13 4.71 42.94 -51.67
C GLN A 13 5.72 41.81 -51.44
N ILE A 14 7.00 42.07 -51.65
CA ILE A 14 8.07 41.11 -51.40
C ILE A 14 8.17 40.78 -49.89
N LEU A 15 7.99 41.78 -49.02
CA LEU A 15 7.97 41.59 -47.55
C LEU A 15 6.76 40.76 -47.09
N GLU A 16 5.58 40.98 -47.67
CA GLU A 16 4.40 40.16 -47.33
C GLU A 16 4.53 38.72 -47.82
N GLU A 17 5.05 38.50 -49.03
CA GLU A 17 5.29 37.13 -49.52
C GLU A 17 6.34 36.39 -48.70
N THR A 18 7.42 37.07 -48.30
CA THR A 18 8.44 36.47 -47.45
C THR A 18 7.89 36.14 -46.05
N LYS A 19 7.09 37.04 -45.44
CA LYS A 19 6.39 36.75 -44.19
C LYS A 19 5.46 35.53 -44.30
N LYS A 20 4.63 35.45 -45.36
CA LYS A 20 3.75 34.29 -45.60
C LYS A 20 4.53 32.99 -45.77
N LYS A 21 5.68 32.99 -46.46
CA LYS A 21 6.56 31.83 -46.58
C LYS A 21 7.17 31.41 -45.25
N TRP A 22 7.58 32.35 -44.40
CA TRP A 22 8.12 32.07 -43.07
C TRP A 22 7.05 31.52 -42.13
N TYR A 23 5.85 32.11 -42.13
CA TYR A 23 4.72 31.58 -41.35
C TYR A 23 4.35 30.14 -41.74
N ARG A 24 4.25 29.88 -43.04
CA ARG A 24 3.96 28.52 -43.54
C ARG A 24 5.06 27.53 -43.15
N LYS A 25 6.33 27.91 -43.28
CA LYS A 25 7.45 27.06 -42.83
C LYS A 25 7.43 26.81 -41.29
N GLY A 26 7.11 27.85 -40.51
CA GLY A 26 6.95 27.71 -39.05
C GLY A 26 5.81 26.79 -38.67
N LEU A 27 4.67 26.91 -39.33
CA LEU A 27 3.48 26.09 -39.12
C LEU A 27 3.74 24.60 -39.43
N TRP A 28 4.40 24.33 -40.58
CA TRP A 28 4.80 22.96 -40.94
C TRP A 28 5.83 22.34 -39.99
N ARG A 29 6.79 23.15 -39.52
CA ARG A 29 7.76 22.70 -38.51
C ARG A 29 7.08 22.41 -37.18
N GLY A 30 6.15 23.26 -36.74
CA GLY A 30 5.37 23.03 -35.53
C GLY A 30 4.53 21.76 -35.62
N LEU A 31 3.87 21.53 -36.76
CA LEU A 31 3.07 20.32 -37.01
C LEU A 31 3.95 19.06 -37.00
N LEU A 32 5.12 19.10 -37.64
CA LEU A 32 6.08 17.99 -37.65
C LEU A 32 6.56 17.64 -36.21
N ILE A 33 6.92 18.66 -35.41
CA ILE A 33 7.33 18.48 -34.02
C ILE A 33 6.19 17.87 -33.19
N SER A 34 4.96 18.33 -33.38
CA SER A 34 3.77 17.80 -32.68
C SER A 34 3.52 16.33 -33.03
N ILE A 35 3.66 15.95 -34.31
CA ILE A 35 3.52 14.55 -34.76
C ILE A 35 4.63 13.68 -34.16
N VAL A 36 5.88 14.15 -34.14
CA VAL A 36 7.01 13.40 -33.54
C VAL A 36 6.80 13.22 -32.04
N LEU A 37 6.36 14.25 -31.33
CA LEU A 37 6.03 14.16 -29.91
C LEU A 37 4.86 13.19 -29.66
N ALA A 38 3.79 13.28 -30.43
CA ALA A 38 2.63 12.40 -30.31
C ALA A 38 3.03 10.92 -30.57
N THR A 39 3.83 10.68 -31.62
CA THR A 39 4.35 9.32 -31.89
C THR A 39 5.30 8.82 -30.81
N ALA A 40 6.16 9.69 -30.27
CA ALA A 40 7.04 9.33 -29.15
C ALA A 40 6.23 8.96 -27.89
N ILE A 41 5.21 9.76 -27.55
CA ILE A 41 4.30 9.46 -26.42
C ILE A 41 3.54 8.16 -26.68
N TYR A 42 3.03 7.94 -27.89
CA TYR A 42 2.33 6.70 -28.25
C TYR A 42 3.24 5.47 -28.17
N LEU A 43 4.47 5.55 -28.67
CA LEU A 43 5.44 4.49 -28.59
C LEU A 43 5.86 4.22 -27.14
N PHE A 44 6.04 5.27 -26.34
CA PHE A 44 6.38 5.14 -24.93
C PHE A 44 5.26 4.50 -24.12
N SER A 45 3.99 4.87 -24.36
CA SER A 45 2.83 4.25 -23.70
C SER A 45 2.66 2.78 -24.07
N ASN A 46 2.92 2.41 -25.33
CA ASN A 46 2.91 1.01 -25.76
C ASN A 46 4.11 0.23 -25.23
N PHE A 47 5.26 0.87 -25.03
CA PHE A 47 6.45 0.22 -24.45
C PHE A 47 6.24 -0.13 -22.98
N THR A 48 5.53 0.70 -22.21
CA THR A 48 5.17 0.38 -20.81
C THR A 48 4.17 -0.78 -20.72
N ASN A 49 3.27 -0.93 -21.70
CA ASN A 49 2.34 -2.07 -21.80
C ASN A 49 3.00 -3.35 -22.37
N PHE A 50 4.15 -3.24 -23.03
CA PHE A 50 4.85 -4.39 -23.62
C PHE A 50 5.53 -5.29 -22.57
N SER A 51 5.85 -4.76 -21.37
CA SER A 51 6.47 -5.56 -20.30
C SER A 51 5.55 -6.64 -19.70
N SER A 52 4.24 -6.61 -19.98
CA SER A 52 3.26 -7.57 -19.46
C SER A 52 3.12 -8.86 -20.29
N ASN A 53 3.75 -8.96 -21.47
CA ASN A 53 3.59 -10.09 -22.37
C ASN A 53 4.64 -11.20 -22.21
N PHE A 54 5.57 -11.09 -21.28
CA PHE A 54 6.56 -12.14 -21.03
C PHE A 54 6.23 -12.91 -19.77
N SER A 55 6.58 -14.19 -19.78
CA SER A 55 6.58 -15.00 -18.56
C SER A 55 7.52 -14.37 -17.52
N HIS A 56 7.04 -14.13 -16.33
CA HIS A 56 7.78 -13.45 -15.27
C HIS A 56 7.35 -13.91 -13.87
N ILE A 57 8.18 -13.54 -12.89
CA ILE A 57 7.89 -13.64 -11.48
C ILE A 57 7.40 -12.26 -11.04
N ALA A 58 6.16 -12.16 -10.56
CA ALA A 58 5.65 -10.90 -10.01
C ALA A 58 6.17 -10.71 -8.57
N ARG A 59 6.52 -9.47 -8.20
CA ARG A 59 6.89 -9.14 -6.83
C ARG A 59 5.99 -8.04 -6.30
N ILE A 60 5.34 -8.31 -5.16
CA ILE A 60 4.54 -7.33 -4.42
C ILE A 60 5.18 -7.02 -3.07
N ASN A 61 5.00 -5.79 -2.60
CA ASN A 61 5.52 -5.33 -1.33
C ASN A 61 4.38 -5.01 -0.37
N ILE A 62 4.37 -5.63 0.79
CA ILE A 62 3.44 -5.36 1.90
C ILE A 62 4.24 -4.65 3.00
N ASN A 63 4.16 -3.34 3.03
CA ASN A 63 4.95 -2.50 3.92
C ASN A 63 4.08 -1.74 4.92
N GLY A 64 4.61 -1.54 6.14
CA GLY A 64 3.95 -0.77 7.18
C GLY A 64 2.73 -1.46 7.77
N ILE A 65 1.81 -0.69 8.34
CA ILE A 65 0.60 -1.22 8.99
C ILE A 65 -0.38 -1.74 7.94
N ILE A 66 -0.85 -2.96 8.12
CA ILE A 66 -1.81 -3.62 7.22
C ILE A 66 -3.23 -3.13 7.55
N PHE A 67 -3.85 -2.47 6.60
CA PHE A 67 -5.27 -2.15 6.58
C PHE A 67 -5.96 -2.90 5.46
N ASP A 68 -7.29 -3.01 5.53
CA ASP A 68 -8.07 -3.56 4.43
C ASP A 68 -7.93 -2.70 3.18
N ASN A 69 -7.50 -3.34 2.06
CA ASN A 69 -7.22 -2.67 0.80
C ASN A 69 -7.65 -3.55 -0.37
N SER A 70 -8.83 -3.25 -0.92
CA SER A 70 -9.40 -3.97 -2.05
C SER A 70 -8.55 -3.89 -3.33
N GLU A 71 -7.78 -2.82 -3.53
CA GLU A 71 -6.92 -2.67 -4.72
C GLU A 71 -5.78 -3.69 -4.72
N ILE A 72 -5.15 -3.93 -3.55
CA ILE A 72 -4.10 -4.97 -3.43
C ILE A 72 -4.71 -6.36 -3.63
N VAL A 73 -5.89 -6.61 -3.08
CA VAL A 73 -6.60 -7.88 -3.26
C VAL A 73 -6.90 -8.13 -4.75
N GLU A 74 -7.39 -7.11 -5.47
CA GLU A 74 -7.64 -7.21 -6.91
C GLU A 74 -6.36 -7.47 -7.72
N ILE A 75 -5.24 -6.85 -7.37
CA ILE A 75 -3.93 -7.12 -8.00
C ILE A 75 -3.55 -8.60 -7.80
N ILE A 76 -3.70 -9.13 -6.60
CA ILE A 76 -3.40 -10.54 -6.28
C ILE A 76 -4.32 -11.48 -7.06
N ASP A 77 -5.61 -11.18 -7.15
CA ASP A 77 -6.58 -11.96 -7.92
C ASP A 77 -6.27 -11.94 -9.43
N ASN A 78 -5.76 -10.83 -9.94
CA ASN A 78 -5.32 -10.71 -11.33
C ASN A 78 -4.08 -11.55 -11.62
N PHE A 79 -3.16 -11.75 -10.67
CA PHE A 79 -2.05 -12.70 -10.84
C PHE A 79 -2.53 -14.13 -11.05
N ALA A 80 -3.61 -14.53 -10.38
CA ALA A 80 -4.16 -15.86 -10.54
C ALA A 80 -4.69 -16.13 -11.97
N LYS A 81 -5.12 -15.07 -12.67
CA LYS A 81 -5.70 -15.13 -14.03
C LYS A 81 -4.67 -14.90 -15.13
N ASN A 82 -3.57 -14.21 -14.84
CA ASN A 82 -2.57 -13.84 -15.84
C ASN A 82 -1.57 -14.98 -16.05
N GLU A 83 -1.64 -15.65 -17.20
CA GLU A 83 -0.77 -16.79 -17.54
C GLU A 83 0.73 -16.42 -17.63
N ASN A 84 1.06 -15.14 -17.82
CA ASN A 84 2.44 -14.66 -17.86
C ASN A 84 3.07 -14.57 -16.47
N VAL A 85 2.27 -14.42 -15.41
CA VAL A 85 2.74 -14.52 -14.02
C VAL A 85 2.92 -15.98 -13.65
N LYS A 86 4.17 -16.45 -13.56
CA LYS A 86 4.49 -17.85 -13.26
C LYS A 86 4.61 -18.12 -11.75
N SER A 87 5.06 -17.15 -10.99
CA SER A 87 5.19 -17.21 -9.52
C SER A 87 5.06 -15.82 -8.94
N VAL A 88 4.79 -15.74 -7.64
CA VAL A 88 4.69 -14.46 -6.92
C VAL A 88 5.62 -14.45 -5.71
N LEU A 89 6.41 -13.40 -5.59
CA LEU A 89 7.19 -13.07 -4.39
C LEU A 89 6.44 -12.01 -3.58
N VAL A 90 6.08 -12.34 -2.35
CA VAL A 90 5.43 -11.42 -1.42
C VAL A 90 6.47 -10.93 -0.41
N LYS A 91 6.98 -9.72 -0.61
CA LYS A 91 7.90 -9.09 0.36
C LYS A 91 7.10 -8.44 1.46
N ILE A 92 7.34 -8.88 2.70
CA ILE A 92 6.59 -8.42 3.88
C ILE A 92 7.56 -7.67 4.79
N ASN A 93 7.26 -6.39 5.04
CA ASN A 93 7.96 -5.57 6.03
C ASN A 93 6.92 -4.81 6.86
N SER A 94 6.24 -5.54 7.76
CA SER A 94 5.05 -5.07 8.45
C SER A 94 5.01 -5.56 9.91
N PRO A 95 4.69 -4.68 10.87
CA PRO A 95 4.41 -5.08 12.26
C PRO A 95 3.04 -5.75 12.42
N GLY A 96 2.26 -5.88 11.36
CA GLY A 96 0.87 -6.31 11.37
C GLY A 96 -0.10 -5.17 11.10
N GLY A 97 -1.33 -5.31 11.58
CA GLY A 97 -2.37 -4.31 11.35
C GLY A 97 -3.74 -4.76 11.82
N THR A 98 -4.78 -4.35 11.13
CA THR A 98 -6.14 -4.77 11.45
C THR A 98 -6.36 -6.25 11.15
N VAL A 99 -7.20 -6.92 11.94
CA VAL A 99 -7.54 -8.33 11.73
C VAL A 99 -8.12 -8.53 10.32
N VAL A 100 -9.10 -7.70 9.93
CA VAL A 100 -9.75 -7.78 8.61
C VAL A 100 -8.77 -7.54 7.46
N GLY A 101 -7.88 -6.54 7.57
CA GLY A 101 -6.88 -6.30 6.51
C GLY A 101 -5.91 -7.46 6.34
N SER A 102 -5.50 -8.09 7.45
CA SER A 102 -4.64 -9.30 7.41
C SER A 102 -5.39 -10.51 6.86
N GLU A 103 -6.67 -10.67 7.20
CA GLU A 103 -7.55 -11.70 6.68
C GLU A 103 -7.76 -11.57 5.17
N SER A 104 -8.08 -10.37 4.67
CA SER A 104 -8.28 -10.10 3.24
C SER A 104 -7.05 -10.50 2.42
N LEU A 105 -5.85 -10.11 2.87
CA LEU A 105 -4.59 -10.49 2.21
C LEU A 105 -4.31 -11.99 2.33
N TYR A 106 -4.53 -12.59 3.50
CA TYR A 106 -4.37 -14.03 3.68
C TYR A 106 -5.25 -14.82 2.72
N VAL A 107 -6.53 -14.48 2.62
CA VAL A 107 -7.49 -15.17 1.73
C VAL A 107 -7.06 -15.05 0.27
N ALA A 108 -6.72 -13.84 -0.18
CA ALA A 108 -6.29 -13.60 -1.56
C ALA A 108 -5.02 -14.37 -1.91
N ILE A 109 -3.97 -14.28 -1.07
CA ILE A 109 -2.69 -14.96 -1.30
C ILE A 109 -2.84 -16.48 -1.18
N ASN A 110 -3.62 -16.98 -0.21
CA ASN A 110 -3.89 -18.40 -0.08
C ASN A 110 -4.65 -18.97 -1.28
N SER A 111 -5.59 -18.22 -1.87
CA SER A 111 -6.26 -18.59 -3.12
C SER A 111 -5.29 -18.63 -4.30
N LEU A 112 -4.36 -17.67 -4.38
CA LEU A 112 -3.31 -17.61 -5.38
C LEU A 112 -2.34 -18.79 -5.23
N SER A 113 -1.91 -19.12 -3.99
CA SER A 113 -0.93 -20.16 -3.69
C SER A 113 -1.40 -21.57 -4.07
N GLN A 114 -2.72 -21.77 -4.24
CA GLN A 114 -3.30 -23.02 -4.76
C GLN A 114 -3.17 -23.14 -6.30
N LYS A 115 -2.88 -22.04 -6.99
CA LYS A 115 -2.81 -21.99 -8.45
C LYS A 115 -1.39 -21.80 -8.97
N LYS A 116 -0.58 -21.06 -8.23
CA LYS A 116 0.78 -20.67 -8.60
C LYS A 116 1.69 -20.68 -7.38
N PRO A 117 2.97 -20.98 -7.55
CA PRO A 117 3.93 -20.89 -6.44
C PRO A 117 4.01 -19.44 -5.90
N VAL A 118 3.79 -19.30 -4.59
CA VAL A 118 3.93 -18.05 -3.86
C VAL A 118 4.99 -18.23 -2.78
N ILE A 119 5.95 -17.31 -2.73
CA ILE A 119 6.99 -17.30 -1.69
C ILE A 119 6.90 -16.00 -0.93
N SER A 120 6.78 -16.10 0.39
CA SER A 120 6.91 -14.95 1.29
C SER A 120 8.36 -14.71 1.67
N LEU A 121 8.78 -13.45 1.52
CA LEU A 121 10.09 -12.92 1.91
C LEU A 121 9.91 -11.92 3.05
N MET A 122 10.20 -12.34 4.27
CA MET A 122 10.13 -11.46 5.42
C MET A 122 11.32 -10.50 5.42
N GLY A 123 11.06 -9.20 5.53
CA GLY A 123 12.04 -8.13 5.59
C GLY A 123 12.68 -7.99 6.98
N GLU A 124 12.68 -6.77 7.51
CA GLU A 124 13.14 -6.51 8.88
C GLU A 124 12.16 -7.03 9.91
N ILE A 125 10.85 -6.88 9.60
CA ILE A 125 9.74 -7.27 10.48
C ILE A 125 8.60 -7.89 9.67
N ALA A 126 8.04 -8.99 10.17
CA ALA A 126 6.81 -9.62 9.69
C ALA A 126 6.09 -10.28 10.88
N THR A 127 5.50 -9.46 11.74
CA THR A 127 4.88 -9.89 13.00
C THR A 127 3.37 -9.81 12.93
N SER A 128 2.66 -10.54 13.80
CA SER A 128 1.19 -10.48 13.95
C SER A 128 0.48 -10.64 12.59
N GLY A 129 -0.28 -9.65 12.12
CA GLY A 129 -0.91 -9.66 10.79
C GLY A 129 0.06 -9.87 9.64
N GLY A 130 1.32 -9.41 9.75
CA GLY A 130 2.36 -9.68 8.75
C GLY A 130 2.74 -11.16 8.69
N TYR A 131 2.74 -11.85 9.84
CA TYR A 131 2.92 -13.31 9.88
C TYR A 131 1.71 -14.05 9.32
N ILE A 132 0.47 -13.58 9.60
CA ILE A 132 -0.76 -14.13 8.99
C ILE A 132 -0.64 -14.11 7.46
N VAL A 133 -0.22 -12.98 6.89
CA VAL A 133 -0.03 -12.83 5.44
C VAL A 133 1.03 -13.82 4.91
N ALA A 134 2.14 -13.96 5.63
CA ALA A 134 3.19 -14.90 5.24
C ALA A 134 2.71 -16.36 5.22
N LEU A 135 1.87 -16.76 6.19
CA LEU A 135 1.30 -18.11 6.29
C LEU A 135 0.45 -18.53 5.08
N ALA A 136 0.00 -17.58 4.24
CA ALA A 136 -0.77 -17.86 3.03
C ALA A 136 0.09 -18.39 1.87
N SER A 137 1.42 -18.33 1.98
CA SER A 137 2.36 -18.71 0.93
C SER A 137 2.78 -20.17 1.01
N ASN A 138 3.26 -20.73 -0.12
CA ASN A 138 3.76 -22.10 -0.18
C ASN A 138 5.12 -22.27 0.51
N TYR A 139 5.90 -21.19 0.61
CA TYR A 139 7.23 -21.20 1.20
C TYR A 139 7.55 -19.86 1.85
N ILE A 140 8.08 -19.87 3.06
CA ILE A 140 8.36 -18.66 3.85
C ILE A 140 9.85 -18.60 4.15
N LEU A 141 10.48 -17.50 3.74
CA LEU A 141 11.86 -17.16 4.03
C LEU A 141 11.95 -15.92 4.91
N ALA A 142 12.85 -15.95 5.87
CA ALA A 142 13.23 -14.80 6.67
C ALA A 142 14.77 -14.67 6.73
N ARG A 143 15.26 -13.50 7.13
CA ARG A 143 16.66 -13.37 7.51
C ARG A 143 16.84 -13.87 8.93
N GLN A 144 18.09 -14.19 9.34
CA GLN A 144 18.42 -14.70 10.65
C GLN A 144 17.82 -13.85 11.78
N ASN A 145 17.88 -12.52 11.65
CA ASN A 145 17.43 -11.56 12.67
C ASN A 145 16.12 -10.83 12.29
N THR A 146 15.39 -11.29 11.29
CA THR A 146 14.02 -10.80 11.02
C THR A 146 13.16 -10.96 12.25
N LEU A 147 12.43 -9.93 12.63
CA LEU A 147 11.44 -10.04 13.71
C LEU A 147 10.14 -10.61 13.15
N THR A 148 9.65 -11.69 13.78
CA THR A 148 8.40 -12.37 13.42
C THR A 148 7.65 -12.89 14.63
N GLY A 149 6.64 -13.75 14.46
CA GLY A 149 5.81 -14.20 15.57
C GLY A 149 4.82 -13.11 16.00
N SER A 150 4.86 -12.72 17.28
CA SER A 150 3.85 -11.84 17.88
C SER A 150 2.43 -12.34 17.59
N ILE A 151 2.23 -13.65 17.85
CA ILE A 151 0.96 -14.35 17.59
C ILE A 151 -0.01 -13.96 18.69
N GLY A 152 -0.89 -13.02 18.37
CA GLY A 152 -1.82 -12.48 19.33
C GLY A 152 -2.74 -11.43 18.72
N VAL A 153 -3.78 -11.08 19.48
CA VAL A 153 -4.76 -10.03 19.12
C VAL A 153 -4.95 -9.13 20.34
N ILE A 154 -4.96 -7.83 20.12
CA ILE A 154 -5.15 -6.85 21.19
C ILE A 154 -6.31 -5.92 20.84
N VAL A 155 -6.99 -5.44 21.89
CA VAL A 155 -7.91 -4.29 21.86
C VAL A 155 -7.42 -3.31 22.92
N GLU A 156 -6.90 -2.17 22.48
CA GLU A 156 -6.45 -1.11 23.39
C GLU A 156 -7.53 -0.08 23.59
N ASN A 157 -7.75 0.31 24.83
CA ASN A 157 -8.66 1.39 25.21
C ASN A 157 -7.86 2.45 25.96
N GLN A 158 -7.75 3.63 25.39
CA GLN A 158 -7.17 4.79 26.06
C GLN A 158 -8.18 5.32 27.10
N ASN A 159 -7.73 5.68 28.29
CA ASN A 159 -8.58 6.25 29.34
C ASN A 159 -8.06 7.64 29.74
N PHE A 160 -8.81 8.67 29.38
CA PHE A 160 -8.55 10.05 29.74
C PHE A 160 -9.62 10.63 30.68
N SER A 161 -10.41 9.78 31.37
CA SER A 161 -11.50 10.25 32.24
C SER A 161 -11.01 11.20 33.33
N GLU A 162 -9.93 10.86 34.04
CA GLU A 162 -9.38 11.73 35.09
C GLU A 162 -8.86 13.06 34.53
N LEU A 163 -8.25 13.05 33.34
CA LEU A 163 -7.81 14.27 32.67
C LEU A 163 -9.01 15.15 32.30
N SER A 164 -10.05 14.54 31.73
CA SER A 164 -11.24 15.28 31.30
C SER A 164 -11.96 15.93 32.50
N GLU A 165 -12.05 15.25 33.64
CA GLU A 165 -12.55 15.81 34.89
C GLU A 165 -11.75 17.03 35.36
N LYS A 166 -10.42 16.95 35.34
CA LYS A 166 -9.51 18.05 35.75
C LYS A 166 -9.66 19.29 34.89
N ILE A 167 -10.00 19.16 33.62
CA ILE A 167 -10.20 20.28 32.70
C ILE A 167 -11.67 20.66 32.53
N GLY A 168 -12.58 20.05 33.32
CA GLY A 168 -14.03 20.36 33.30
C GLY A 168 -14.78 19.86 32.08
N VAL A 169 -14.23 18.91 31.31
CA VAL A 169 -14.91 18.28 30.17
C VAL A 169 -15.73 17.10 30.65
N ARG A 170 -17.02 17.11 30.37
CA ARG A 170 -17.95 16.02 30.67
C ARG A 170 -18.61 15.53 29.40
N THR A 171 -18.86 14.23 29.33
CA THR A 171 -19.55 13.60 28.18
C THR A 171 -20.82 12.95 28.68
N ASP A 172 -21.98 13.44 28.23
CA ASP A 172 -23.26 12.82 28.46
C ASP A 172 -23.65 11.94 27.27
N THR A 173 -23.81 10.64 27.51
CA THR A 173 -24.08 9.66 26.44
C THR A 173 -25.47 9.03 26.65
N THR A 174 -26.38 9.22 25.69
CA THR A 174 -27.62 8.45 25.59
C THR A 174 -27.40 7.27 24.65
N LYS A 175 -27.61 6.05 25.13
CA LYS A 175 -27.27 4.81 24.37
C LYS A 175 -28.45 3.80 24.40
N SER A 176 -28.66 3.11 23.28
CA SER A 176 -29.69 2.09 23.13
C SER A 176 -29.40 0.80 23.91
N GLY A 177 -28.17 0.58 24.33
CA GLY A 177 -27.74 -0.63 25.06
C GLY A 177 -26.50 -0.39 25.90
N LYS A 178 -26.32 -1.18 26.97
CA LYS A 178 -25.25 -1.00 27.96
C LYS A 178 -23.83 -0.99 27.38
N ILE A 179 -23.57 -1.77 26.33
CA ILE A 179 -22.24 -1.90 25.71
C ILE A 179 -22.00 -0.85 24.61
N LYS A 180 -23.07 -0.28 24.01
CA LYS A 180 -22.94 0.68 22.90
C LYS A 180 -22.16 1.91 23.33
N GLY A 181 -21.07 2.22 22.58
CA GLY A 181 -20.19 3.35 22.89
C GLY A 181 -19.35 3.17 24.16
N GLY A 182 -19.21 1.94 24.66
CA GLY A 182 -18.47 1.65 25.90
C GLY A 182 -16.95 1.83 25.80
N GLN A 183 -16.41 2.03 24.60
CA GLN A 183 -14.98 2.34 24.36
C GLN A 183 -14.73 3.86 24.27
N ASN A 184 -15.54 4.68 24.93
CA ASN A 184 -15.32 6.12 24.99
C ASN A 184 -14.08 6.43 25.87
N PRO A 185 -13.03 7.08 25.32
CA PRO A 185 -11.81 7.36 26.07
C PRO A 185 -11.99 8.39 27.19
N LEU A 186 -13.09 9.15 27.19
CA LEU A 186 -13.39 10.16 28.22
C LEU A 186 -14.23 9.58 29.38
N SER A 187 -14.47 8.28 29.39
CA SER A 187 -15.18 7.59 30.46
C SER A 187 -14.43 6.33 30.91
N PRO A 188 -14.51 5.95 32.19
CA PRO A 188 -13.95 4.68 32.64
C PRO A 188 -14.53 3.50 31.87
N LEU A 189 -13.69 2.53 31.55
CA LEU A 189 -14.11 1.31 30.86
C LEU A 189 -14.96 0.43 31.78
N GLU A 190 -16.23 0.26 31.47
CA GLU A 190 -17.15 -0.56 32.24
C GLU A 190 -16.75 -2.05 32.17
N PRO A 191 -16.89 -2.84 33.28
CA PRO A 191 -16.54 -4.26 33.30
C PRO A 191 -17.22 -5.08 32.20
N ILE A 192 -18.48 -4.79 31.87
CA ILE A 192 -19.22 -5.49 30.82
C ILE A 192 -18.63 -5.24 29.42
N VAL A 193 -18.08 -4.05 29.18
CA VAL A 193 -17.39 -3.71 27.92
C VAL A 193 -16.06 -4.49 27.84
N LYS A 194 -15.30 -4.56 28.94
CA LYS A 194 -14.07 -5.35 29.03
C LYS A 194 -14.33 -6.83 28.73
N ILE A 195 -15.39 -7.41 29.29
CA ILE A 195 -15.80 -8.79 29.01
C ILE A 195 -16.13 -8.98 27.53
N ASN A 196 -16.85 -8.04 26.93
CA ASN A 196 -17.15 -8.11 25.51
C ASN A 196 -15.90 -8.01 24.63
N ASN A 197 -14.99 -7.08 24.93
CA ASN A 197 -13.70 -6.96 24.22
C ASN A 197 -12.88 -8.23 24.30
N GLN A 198 -12.85 -8.88 25.49
CA GLN A 198 -12.14 -10.16 25.66
C GLN A 198 -12.72 -11.26 24.77
N LYS A 199 -14.06 -11.31 24.59
CA LYS A 199 -14.69 -12.26 23.67
C LYS A 199 -14.28 -12.02 22.22
N LEU A 200 -14.20 -10.75 21.78
CA LEU A 200 -13.75 -10.39 20.44
C LEU A 200 -12.29 -10.78 20.23
N VAL A 201 -11.44 -10.50 21.20
CA VAL A 201 -10.02 -10.88 21.17
C VAL A 201 -9.88 -12.39 21.05
N ASN A 202 -10.57 -13.16 21.89
CA ASN A 202 -10.49 -14.62 21.87
C ASN A 202 -10.95 -15.19 20.52
N TYR A 203 -12.07 -14.70 19.97
CA TYR A 203 -12.58 -15.15 18.67
C TYR A 203 -11.56 -14.93 17.55
N SER A 204 -10.98 -13.72 17.47
CA SER A 204 -9.97 -13.41 16.46
C SER A 204 -8.65 -14.17 16.69
N PHE A 205 -8.29 -14.41 17.95
CA PHE A 205 -7.12 -15.19 18.30
C PHE A 205 -7.29 -16.67 17.91
N ASP A 206 -8.44 -17.27 18.20
CA ASP A 206 -8.75 -18.67 17.82
C ASP A 206 -8.67 -18.85 16.29
N TRP A 207 -9.14 -17.86 15.54
CA TRP A 207 -8.98 -17.83 14.09
C TRP A 207 -7.50 -17.80 13.68
N PHE A 208 -6.67 -16.95 14.28
CA PHE A 208 -5.24 -16.90 14.00
C PHE A 208 -4.56 -18.25 14.28
N ILE A 209 -4.85 -18.85 15.44
CA ILE A 209 -4.35 -20.19 15.79
C ILE A 209 -4.79 -21.24 14.76
N SER A 210 -6.02 -21.17 14.28
CA SER A 210 -6.52 -22.09 13.26
C SER A 210 -5.74 -22.01 11.95
N ILE A 211 -5.34 -20.79 11.53
CA ILE A 211 -4.50 -20.55 10.36
C ILE A 211 -3.11 -21.16 10.56
N ILE A 212 -2.50 -20.98 11.72
CA ILE A 212 -1.19 -21.58 12.02
C ILE A 212 -1.27 -23.10 11.94
N LYS A 213 -2.25 -23.72 12.60
CA LYS A 213 -2.47 -25.16 12.55
C LYS A 213 -2.70 -25.69 11.13
N LYS A 214 -3.36 -24.91 10.28
CA LYS A 214 -3.62 -25.30 8.90
C LYS A 214 -2.35 -25.26 8.04
N ASN A 215 -1.47 -24.29 8.26
CA ASN A 215 -0.34 -24.02 7.37
C ASN A 215 1.01 -24.46 7.91
N ARG A 216 1.09 -24.87 9.21
CA ARG A 216 2.32 -25.28 9.88
C ARG A 216 2.14 -26.59 10.60
N ASN A 217 3.08 -27.49 10.39
CA ASN A 217 3.11 -28.77 11.12
C ASN A 217 3.95 -28.63 12.38
N ILE A 218 3.40 -27.93 13.38
CA ILE A 218 4.03 -27.75 14.67
C ILE A 218 3.26 -28.51 15.75
N ASN A 219 3.98 -28.99 16.75
CA ASN A 219 3.34 -29.70 17.85
C ASN A 219 2.63 -28.75 18.83
N GLN A 220 1.79 -29.30 19.70
CA GLN A 220 0.97 -28.49 20.60
C GLN A 220 1.82 -27.67 21.58
N SER A 221 2.97 -28.20 22.07
CA SER A 221 3.85 -27.49 23.00
C SER A 221 4.52 -26.28 22.34
N VAL A 222 4.91 -26.38 21.09
CA VAL A 222 5.42 -25.23 20.30
C VAL A 222 4.31 -24.21 20.08
N LEU A 223 3.11 -24.66 19.72
CA LEU A 223 1.98 -23.76 19.52
C LEU A 223 1.67 -22.95 20.78
N GLU A 224 1.61 -23.61 21.96
CA GLU A 224 1.41 -22.96 23.25
C GLU A 224 2.53 -21.95 23.57
N LEU A 225 3.79 -22.35 23.31
CA LEU A 225 4.95 -21.48 23.51
C LEU A 225 4.87 -20.17 22.71
N VAL A 226 4.44 -20.23 21.46
CA VAL A 226 4.45 -19.07 20.55
C VAL A 226 3.16 -18.26 20.60
N SER A 227 2.13 -18.76 21.28
CA SER A 227 0.79 -18.16 21.35
C SER A 227 0.63 -17.12 22.46
N ASP A 228 1.70 -16.77 23.16
CA ASP A 228 1.70 -15.76 24.22
C ASP A 228 1.97 -14.32 23.71
N GLY A 229 2.08 -14.16 22.40
CA GLY A 229 2.34 -12.86 21.78
C GLY A 229 3.83 -12.49 21.66
N ARG A 230 4.74 -13.40 22.03
CA ARG A 230 6.19 -13.14 21.93
C ARG A 230 6.66 -12.89 20.52
N THR A 231 7.64 -12.01 20.37
CA THR A 231 8.38 -11.81 19.15
C THR A 231 9.56 -12.79 19.08
N LEU A 232 9.82 -13.30 17.89
CA LEU A 232 10.89 -14.25 17.60
C LEU A 232 11.83 -13.66 16.55
N THR A 233 13.08 -14.11 16.55
CA THR A 233 13.95 -13.89 15.38
C THR A 233 13.64 -14.91 14.29
N GLY A 234 14.07 -14.66 13.05
CA GLY A 234 13.92 -15.62 11.95
C GLY A 234 14.56 -16.97 12.26
N GLY A 235 15.76 -16.97 12.90
CA GLY A 235 16.40 -18.20 13.34
C GLY A 235 15.54 -19.00 14.32
N MET A 236 15.03 -18.35 15.37
CA MET A 236 14.11 -19.00 16.34
C MET A 236 12.83 -19.51 15.66
N ALA A 237 12.30 -18.74 14.72
CA ALA A 237 11.09 -19.13 13.99
C ALA A 237 11.32 -20.36 13.09
N LEU A 238 12.52 -20.49 12.50
CA LEU A 238 12.91 -21.69 11.77
C LEU A 238 13.02 -22.90 12.68
N ASP A 239 13.70 -22.77 13.82
CA ASP A 239 13.88 -23.86 14.79
C ASP A 239 12.53 -24.37 15.33
N LEU A 240 11.55 -23.47 15.44
CA LEU A 240 10.19 -23.78 15.89
C LEU A 240 9.23 -24.22 14.76
N GLY A 241 9.70 -24.29 13.50
CA GLY A 241 8.90 -24.71 12.36
C GLY A 241 7.87 -23.67 11.87
N LEU A 242 8.02 -22.41 12.29
CA LEU A 242 7.11 -21.32 11.89
C LEU A 242 7.41 -20.78 10.49
N ILE A 243 8.63 -20.97 9.98
CA ILE A 243 9.07 -20.63 8.62
C ILE A 243 9.83 -21.80 8.01
N ASP A 244 10.11 -21.73 6.70
CA ASP A 244 10.69 -22.83 5.94
C ASP A 244 12.21 -22.68 5.72
N GLY A 245 12.76 -21.49 5.92
CA GLY A 245 14.20 -21.31 5.73
C GLY A 245 14.71 -19.91 6.05
N ILE A 246 16.02 -19.84 6.18
CA ILE A 246 16.75 -18.57 6.28
C ILE A 246 17.26 -18.21 4.89
N GLY A 247 16.93 -16.99 4.45
CA GLY A 247 17.35 -16.54 3.13
C GLY A 247 16.78 -15.19 2.72
N THR A 248 17.15 -14.84 1.51
CA THR A 248 16.75 -13.62 0.82
C THR A 248 16.06 -13.99 -0.50
N GLU A 249 15.83 -13.02 -1.35
CA GLU A 249 15.30 -13.24 -2.69
C GLU A 249 16.16 -14.24 -3.52
N LYS A 250 17.47 -14.25 -3.30
CA LYS A 250 18.38 -15.19 -3.97
C LYS A 250 18.04 -16.64 -3.62
N GLU A 251 17.74 -16.90 -2.36
CA GLU A 251 17.33 -18.23 -1.90
C GLU A 251 15.95 -18.60 -2.38
N ALA A 252 15.02 -17.63 -2.48
CA ALA A 252 13.71 -17.83 -3.08
C ALA A 252 13.80 -18.23 -4.55
N LEU A 253 14.64 -17.55 -5.33
CA LEU A 253 14.84 -17.89 -6.73
C LEU A 253 15.47 -19.28 -6.89
N LYS A 254 16.45 -19.64 -6.07
CA LYS A 254 17.01 -21.01 -6.06
C LYS A 254 15.96 -22.07 -5.73
N TYR A 255 15.06 -21.77 -4.79
CA TYR A 255 13.93 -22.67 -4.47
C TYR A 255 13.01 -22.83 -5.66
N LEU A 256 12.66 -21.73 -6.35
CA LEU A 256 11.82 -21.78 -7.56
C LEU A 256 12.49 -22.54 -8.67
N GLU A 257 13.76 -22.25 -9.00
CA GLU A 257 14.49 -22.95 -10.05
C GLU A 257 14.64 -24.47 -9.80
N LYS A 258 14.81 -24.84 -8.51
CA LYS A 258 14.90 -26.26 -8.12
C LYS A 258 13.57 -27.01 -8.28
N ASN A 259 12.46 -26.40 -7.89
CA ASN A 259 11.15 -27.05 -7.86
C ASN A 259 10.37 -26.84 -9.18
N TYR A 260 10.69 -25.77 -9.93
CA TYR A 260 10.05 -25.38 -11.18
C TYR A 260 11.15 -25.00 -12.20
N PRO A 261 11.82 -25.97 -12.85
CA PRO A 261 12.96 -25.71 -13.75
C PRO A 261 12.66 -24.71 -14.87
N ASP A 262 11.41 -24.68 -15.34
CA ASP A 262 10.94 -23.76 -16.39
C ASP A 262 10.93 -22.28 -15.95
N PHE A 263 11.11 -22.01 -14.66
CA PHE A 263 11.16 -20.64 -14.14
C PHE A 263 12.57 -20.08 -14.09
N LYS A 264 13.55 -20.87 -14.49
CA LYS A 264 14.97 -20.44 -14.51
C LYS A 264 15.16 -19.25 -15.43
N GLY A 265 15.76 -18.18 -14.87
CA GLY A 265 16.07 -16.97 -15.63
C GLY A 265 14.87 -16.07 -15.96
N LEU A 266 13.68 -16.35 -15.42
CA LEU A 266 12.54 -15.45 -15.57
C LEU A 266 12.83 -14.10 -14.90
N PRO A 267 12.49 -12.98 -15.55
CA PRO A 267 12.62 -11.66 -14.95
C PRO A 267 11.66 -11.49 -13.76
N ILE A 268 12.10 -10.72 -12.78
CA ILE A 268 11.25 -10.27 -11.67
C ILE A 268 10.68 -8.91 -12.04
N ILE A 269 9.37 -8.78 -11.97
CA ILE A 269 8.67 -7.52 -12.21
C ILE A 269 8.06 -7.03 -10.90
N ASP A 270 8.49 -5.83 -10.47
CA ASP A 270 7.88 -5.15 -9.33
C ASP A 270 6.51 -4.63 -9.71
N ILE A 271 5.52 -5.03 -8.94
CA ILE A 271 4.17 -4.52 -9.08
C ILE A 271 3.95 -3.47 -8.00
N GLU A 272 3.72 -2.24 -8.44
CA GLU A 272 3.40 -1.16 -7.52
C GLU A 272 2.08 -1.46 -6.82
N THR A 273 2.16 -1.61 -5.50
CA THR A 273 0.97 -1.66 -4.66
C THR A 273 0.59 -0.21 -4.31
N PRO A 274 -0.67 0.18 -4.49
CA PRO A 274 -1.11 1.51 -4.12
C PRO A 274 -0.87 1.71 -2.62
N SER A 275 0.19 2.45 -2.30
CA SER A 275 0.37 2.93 -0.94
C SER A 275 -0.72 3.97 -0.71
N LYS A 276 -1.74 3.68 0.09
CA LYS A 276 -2.56 4.75 0.65
C LYS A 276 -1.58 5.68 1.36
N LYS A 277 -1.22 6.78 0.68
CA LYS A 277 -0.50 7.90 1.31
C LYS A 277 -1.36 8.27 2.51
N PHE A 278 -0.85 7.86 3.65
CA PHE A 278 -1.53 7.73 4.91
C PHE A 278 -2.41 8.96 5.18
N PHE A 279 -3.69 8.72 5.53
CA PHE A 279 -4.66 9.47 6.35
C PHE A 279 -4.30 10.93 6.79
N LEU A 280 -3.04 11.25 7.03
CA LEU A 280 -2.61 12.62 7.34
C LEU A 280 -2.81 13.58 6.15
N ASN A 281 -2.54 13.17 4.91
CA ASN A 281 -2.77 14.04 3.75
C ASN A 281 -4.27 14.22 3.47
N GLU A 282 -5.09 13.21 3.75
CA GLU A 282 -6.55 13.31 3.60
C GLU A 282 -7.17 14.14 4.73
N ILE A 283 -6.67 14.00 5.96
CA ILE A 283 -7.03 14.87 7.09
C ILE A 283 -6.56 16.30 6.84
N ILE A 284 -5.32 16.52 6.42
CA ILE A 284 -4.78 17.85 6.12
C ILE A 284 -5.55 18.49 4.97
N ASN A 285 -5.90 17.74 3.92
CA ASN A 285 -6.72 18.25 2.81
C ASN A 285 -8.16 18.57 3.24
N ARG A 286 -8.79 17.74 4.08
CA ARG A 286 -10.12 18.04 4.63
C ARG A 286 -10.11 19.23 5.58
N ILE A 287 -9.12 19.32 6.47
CA ILE A 287 -8.97 20.47 7.38
C ILE A 287 -8.66 21.75 6.59
N SER A 288 -7.82 21.68 5.54
CA SER A 288 -7.45 22.85 4.74
C SER A 288 -8.58 23.36 3.85
N ILE A 289 -9.46 22.49 3.35
CA ILE A 289 -10.53 22.90 2.43
C ILE A 289 -11.77 23.38 3.19
N ASP A 290 -12.15 22.74 4.29
CA ASP A 290 -13.37 23.09 5.02
C ASP A 290 -13.14 24.23 6.02
N SER A 291 -11.94 24.38 6.59
CA SER A 291 -11.64 25.50 7.46
C SER A 291 -11.44 26.83 6.71
N LEU A 292 -11.03 26.78 5.44
CA LEU A 292 -10.95 27.97 4.58
C LEU A 292 -12.32 28.47 4.09
N LYS A 293 -13.35 27.63 4.11
CA LYS A 293 -14.73 28.04 3.77
C LYS A 293 -15.46 28.73 4.92
N PHE A 294 -14.94 28.66 6.13
CA PHE A 294 -15.54 29.29 7.32
C PHE A 294 -14.85 30.61 7.75
N VAL A 295 -13.90 31.16 6.97
CA VAL A 295 -13.42 32.50 7.21
C VAL A 295 -14.39 33.48 6.53
N PRO A 296 -15.23 34.22 7.28
CA PRO A 296 -16.06 35.26 6.68
C PRO A 296 -15.14 36.27 6.01
N GLU A 297 -15.63 36.91 4.97
CA GLU A 297 -15.00 37.94 4.12
C GLU A 297 -14.48 39.19 4.87
N TYR A 298 -13.70 39.04 5.94
CA TYR A 298 -13.05 40.15 6.67
C TYR A 298 -11.56 40.34 6.30
N THR A 299 -11.07 39.72 5.22
CA THR A 299 -9.65 39.85 4.82
C THR A 299 -9.31 41.11 4.04
N ASN A 300 -10.26 42.04 3.86
CA ASN A 300 -9.94 43.33 3.23
C ASN A 300 -9.25 44.37 4.16
N SER A 301 -9.14 44.12 5.47
CA SER A 301 -8.47 45.01 6.40
C SER A 301 -6.97 44.69 6.63
N LEU A 302 -6.50 43.52 6.21
CA LEU A 302 -5.07 43.14 6.35
C LEU A 302 -4.18 43.55 5.19
N LYS A 303 -4.77 43.99 4.05
CA LYS A 303 -4.00 44.56 2.92
C LYS A 303 -3.51 46.02 3.16
N LEU A 304 -3.99 46.68 4.18
CA LEU A 304 -3.58 48.07 4.52
C LEU A 304 -2.37 48.15 5.46
N LEU A 305 -1.90 47.03 6.02
CA LEU A 305 -0.74 47.02 6.93
C LEU A 305 0.60 46.65 6.26
N SER A 306 0.61 46.32 4.96
CA SER A 306 1.83 46.00 4.21
C SER A 306 2.39 47.20 3.37
N LEU A 307 1.80 48.37 3.51
CA LEU A 307 2.21 49.59 2.74
C LEU A 307 2.92 50.65 3.61
N VAL A 308 3.31 50.33 4.84
CA VAL A 308 4.18 51.20 5.66
C VAL A 308 5.40 50.37 6.09
N ARG A 309 6.35 50.30 5.14
CA ARG A 309 7.81 50.29 5.38
C ARG A 309 8.51 50.38 4.03
#